data_55c9cda3dda2d928f77be214be3feb3f
#
_entry.id   55c9cda3dda2d928f77be214be3feb3f
#
_cell.length_a   1.000
_cell.length_b   1.000
_cell.length_c   1.000
_cell.angle_alpha   90.00
_cell.angle_beta   90.00
_cell.angle_gamma   90.00
#
_symmetry.space_group_name_H-M   'P 1'
#
loop_
_entity.id
_entity.type
_entity.pdbx_description
1 polymer ?
#
loop_
_entity_poly.entity_id
_entity_poly.type
_entity_poly.pdbx_seq_one_letter_code
_entity_poly.pdbx_strand_id
1 'polypeptide(L)'
;LQFEYLEKHVDKNLLDQVQICTSVPEKIPLHPNKPNILWQKNSYDQPNLAPWFSNPANHNKYDWYVFNSHWTYEKFRDHFNIPTNRCVVIKNGIDKIEQAKPYQKGQPIKIIHQNTPWRGLSVLLGAMQLVKNPLVTLDVYSSTEVYGKQFYDQNDHEYKELYEQAEKL
;
A
#
# COMPACT_ATOMS: atom_id res chain seq x y z
N LEU A 1 -0.08 10.13 5.97
CA LEU A 1 0.05 10.52 4.54
C LEU A 1 -1.30 10.77 3.85
N GLN A 2 -2.23 9.82 3.78
CA GLN A 2 -3.49 10.02 3.05
C GLN A 2 -4.51 10.87 3.82
N PHE A 3 -4.58 10.76 5.15
CA PHE A 3 -5.39 11.65 5.96
C PHE A 3 -4.85 13.09 5.93
N GLU A 4 -3.57 13.27 6.08
CA GLU A 4 -2.90 14.57 5.93
C GLU A 4 -3.16 15.19 4.55
N TYR A 5 -3.21 14.36 3.50
CA TYR A 5 -3.56 14.83 2.16
C TYR A 5 -5.04 15.26 2.08
N LEU A 6 -5.96 14.49 2.66
CA LEU A 6 -7.37 14.87 2.73
C LEU A 6 -7.55 16.16 3.53
N GLU A 7 -6.94 16.28 4.70
CA GLU A 7 -7.00 17.48 5.54
C GLU A 7 -6.45 18.73 4.83
N LYS A 8 -5.48 18.55 3.94
CA LYS A 8 -4.88 19.64 3.17
C LYS A 8 -5.72 20.09 1.96
N HIS A 9 -6.48 19.15 1.36
CA HIS A 9 -7.14 19.37 0.06
C HIS A 9 -8.67 19.29 0.08
N VAL A 10 -9.26 18.84 1.18
CA VAL A 10 -10.71 18.75 1.35
C VAL A 10 -11.17 19.71 2.44
N ASP A 11 -12.30 20.38 2.22
CA ASP A 11 -12.90 21.25 3.23
C ASP A 11 -13.11 20.48 4.54
N LYS A 12 -12.60 21.04 5.63
CA LYS A 12 -12.70 20.46 6.97
C LYS A 12 -14.14 20.21 7.37
N ASN A 13 -15.05 21.11 7.00
CA ASN A 13 -16.48 20.93 7.32
C ASN A 13 -17.07 19.68 6.65
N LEU A 14 -16.57 19.29 5.47
CA LEU A 14 -16.98 18.05 4.80
C LEU A 14 -16.39 16.82 5.49
N LEU A 15 -15.10 16.89 5.88
CA LEU A 15 -14.45 15.81 6.63
C LEU A 15 -15.11 15.57 7.98
N ASP A 16 -15.53 16.64 8.65
CA ASP A 16 -16.20 16.56 9.95
C ASP A 16 -17.62 15.93 9.87
N GLN A 17 -18.21 15.82 8.68
CA GLN A 17 -19.52 15.20 8.47
C GLN A 17 -19.47 13.69 8.29
N VAL A 18 -18.31 13.08 8.13
CA VAL A 18 -18.14 11.65 7.89
C VAL A 18 -17.12 11.05 8.85
N GLN A 19 -17.18 9.74 9.05
CA GLN A 19 -16.12 8.99 9.70
C GLN A 19 -15.43 8.10 8.67
N ILE A 20 -14.13 8.26 8.53
CA ILE A 20 -13.32 7.45 7.61
C ILE A 20 -12.51 6.43 8.42
N CYS A 21 -12.83 5.16 8.23
CA CYS A 21 -12.06 4.03 8.76
C CYS A 21 -11.14 3.51 7.65
N THR A 22 -9.89 3.18 7.96
CA THR A 22 -8.94 2.72 6.96
C THR A 22 -8.50 1.29 7.19
N SER A 23 -8.42 0.52 6.12
CA SER A 23 -7.84 -0.81 6.02
C SER A 23 -8.57 -1.88 6.84
N VAL A 24 -8.48 -1.86 8.17
CA VAL A 24 -9.06 -2.88 9.05
C VAL A 24 -10.43 -2.40 9.55
N PRO A 25 -11.51 -3.14 9.25
CA PRO A 25 -12.85 -2.79 9.74
C PRO A 25 -12.91 -2.77 11.27
N GLU A 26 -13.71 -1.85 11.80
CA GLU A 26 -13.97 -1.73 13.25
C GLU A 26 -12.71 -1.55 14.12
N LYS A 27 -11.58 -1.17 13.53
CA LYS A 27 -10.38 -0.78 14.30
C LYS A 27 -10.64 0.42 15.22
N ILE A 28 -11.58 1.28 14.80
CA ILE A 28 -12.15 2.35 15.61
C ILE A 28 -13.66 2.13 15.70
N PRO A 29 -14.33 2.49 16.81
CA PRO A 29 -15.79 2.38 16.93
C PRO A 29 -16.49 3.17 15.84
N LEU A 30 -17.56 2.62 15.28
CA LEU A 30 -18.38 3.31 14.28
C LEU A 30 -19.09 4.51 14.90
N HIS A 31 -19.18 5.61 14.14
CA HIS A 31 -19.85 6.81 14.61
C HIS A 31 -21.38 6.63 14.52
N PRO A 32 -22.15 6.90 15.59
CA PRO A 32 -23.58 6.63 15.60
C PRO A 32 -24.40 7.56 14.68
N ASN A 33 -23.92 8.77 14.42
CA ASN A 33 -24.68 9.83 13.75
C ASN A 33 -24.00 10.39 12.48
N LYS A 34 -22.93 9.78 12.00
CA LYS A 34 -22.27 10.19 10.76
C LYS A 34 -22.12 8.99 9.83
N PRO A 35 -22.14 9.19 8.52
CA PRO A 35 -21.79 8.14 7.58
C PRO A 35 -20.41 7.56 7.91
N ASN A 36 -20.35 6.24 8.02
CA ASN A 36 -19.11 5.49 8.21
C ASN A 36 -18.60 4.98 6.88
N ILE A 37 -17.42 5.41 6.51
CA ILE A 37 -16.76 5.04 5.26
C ILE A 37 -15.60 4.11 5.56
N LEU A 38 -15.56 2.93 4.95
CA LEU A 38 -14.40 2.06 5.01
C LEU A 38 -13.53 2.27 3.76
N TRP A 39 -12.38 2.91 3.94
CA TRP A 39 -11.41 3.06 2.86
C TRP A 39 -10.42 1.89 2.87
N GLN A 40 -10.69 0.94 1.98
CA GLN A 40 -9.91 -0.29 1.89
C GLN A 40 -8.66 -0.10 1.03
N LYS A 41 -7.51 -0.45 1.61
CA LYS A 41 -6.19 -0.31 0.98
C LYS A 41 -5.42 -1.63 0.93
N ASN A 42 -5.90 -2.62 1.68
CA ASN A 42 -5.25 -3.93 1.79
C ASN A 42 -5.85 -4.90 0.78
N SER A 43 -5.12 -5.98 0.49
CA SER A 43 -5.62 -7.08 -0.31
C SER A 43 -6.72 -7.85 0.43
N TYR A 44 -7.64 -8.44 -0.32
CA TYR A 44 -8.81 -9.15 0.17
C TYR A 44 -8.47 -10.42 0.99
N ASP A 45 -7.31 -11.02 0.72
CA ASP A 45 -6.85 -12.28 1.29
C ASP A 45 -6.07 -12.11 2.61
N GLN A 46 -6.01 -10.90 3.15
CA GLN A 46 -5.29 -10.67 4.41
C GLN A 46 -6.04 -11.30 5.60
N PRO A 47 -5.32 -12.06 6.46
CA PRO A 47 -5.92 -12.80 7.58
C PRO A 47 -6.74 -11.95 8.55
N ASN A 48 -6.39 -10.68 8.70
CA ASN A 48 -7.09 -9.74 9.58
C ASN A 48 -8.32 -9.09 8.93
N LEU A 49 -8.60 -9.35 7.66
CA LEU A 49 -9.72 -8.80 6.91
C LEU A 49 -10.74 -9.86 6.51
N ALA A 50 -10.26 -10.98 5.98
CA ALA A 50 -11.09 -12.01 5.39
C ALA A 50 -12.20 -12.51 6.33
N PRO A 51 -11.99 -12.75 7.64
CA PRO A 51 -13.05 -13.19 8.53
C PRO A 51 -14.20 -12.18 8.67
N TRP A 52 -13.86 -10.88 8.70
CA TRP A 52 -14.87 -9.83 8.81
C TRP A 52 -15.73 -9.74 7.55
N PHE A 53 -15.09 -9.72 6.37
CA PHE A 53 -15.80 -9.63 5.10
C PHE A 53 -16.53 -10.91 4.70
N SER A 54 -16.10 -12.07 5.19
CA SER A 54 -16.78 -13.35 4.97
C SER A 54 -18.13 -13.45 5.67
N ASN A 55 -18.43 -12.55 6.62
CA ASN A 55 -19.72 -12.48 7.27
C ASN A 55 -20.62 -11.41 6.60
N PRO A 56 -21.65 -11.78 5.81
CA PRO A 56 -22.52 -10.83 5.13
C PRO A 56 -23.25 -9.86 6.07
N ALA A 57 -23.49 -10.24 7.33
CA ALA A 57 -24.11 -9.36 8.32
C ALA A 57 -23.28 -8.09 8.61
N ASN A 58 -21.97 -8.16 8.37
CA ASN A 58 -21.08 -7.02 8.55
C ASN A 58 -21.18 -6.01 7.40
N HIS A 59 -21.62 -6.41 6.20
CA HIS A 59 -21.60 -5.55 5.03
C HIS A 59 -22.50 -4.31 5.14
N ASN A 60 -23.44 -4.30 6.07
CA ASN A 60 -24.31 -3.15 6.30
C ASN A 60 -23.78 -2.20 7.39
N LYS A 61 -22.63 -2.51 8.03
CA LYS A 61 -22.07 -1.68 9.09
C LYS A 61 -21.42 -0.39 8.57
N TYR A 62 -21.02 -0.38 7.32
CA TYR A 62 -20.50 0.81 6.65
C TYR A 62 -21.46 1.31 5.61
N ASP A 63 -21.61 2.63 5.53
CA ASP A 63 -22.46 3.28 4.54
C ASP A 63 -21.81 3.23 3.15
N TRP A 64 -20.47 3.35 3.11
CA TRP A 64 -19.70 3.31 1.88
C TRP A 64 -18.39 2.54 2.02
N TYR A 65 -18.02 1.88 0.92
CA TYR A 65 -16.74 1.22 0.73
C TYR A 65 -15.95 1.93 -0.37
N VAL A 66 -14.77 2.43 -0.02
CA VAL A 66 -13.87 3.06 -0.98
C VAL A 66 -12.69 2.15 -1.23
N PHE A 67 -12.39 1.89 -2.49
CA PHE A 67 -11.27 1.05 -2.93
C PHE A 67 -10.26 1.90 -3.71
N ASN A 68 -8.97 1.59 -3.56
CA ASN A 68 -7.89 2.32 -4.23
C ASN A 68 -7.67 1.91 -5.69
N SER A 69 -8.33 0.85 -6.17
CA SER A 69 -8.26 0.38 -7.55
C SER A 69 -9.46 -0.45 -7.94
N HIS A 70 -9.74 -0.56 -9.24
CA HIS A 70 -10.75 -1.47 -9.76
C HIS A 70 -10.41 -2.93 -9.43
N TRP A 71 -9.14 -3.31 -9.52
CA TRP A 71 -8.70 -4.66 -9.14
C TRP A 71 -9.08 -5.01 -7.69
N THR A 72 -8.77 -4.11 -6.74
CA THR A 72 -9.14 -4.33 -5.34
C THR A 72 -10.66 -4.43 -5.17
N TYR A 73 -11.42 -3.52 -5.78
CA TYR A 73 -12.88 -3.56 -5.75
C TYR A 73 -13.44 -4.89 -6.28
N GLU A 74 -12.98 -5.33 -7.45
CA GLU A 74 -13.44 -6.58 -8.08
C GLU A 74 -13.12 -7.79 -7.19
N LYS A 75 -11.93 -7.85 -6.59
CA LYS A 75 -11.56 -8.94 -5.67
C LYS A 75 -12.48 -9.01 -4.44
N PHE A 76 -12.80 -7.87 -3.83
CA PHE A 76 -13.72 -7.84 -2.70
C PHE A 76 -15.17 -8.17 -3.12
N ARG A 77 -15.64 -7.68 -4.26
CA ARG A 77 -16.94 -8.00 -4.82
C ARG A 77 -17.08 -9.51 -5.07
N ASP A 78 -16.14 -10.06 -5.81
CA ASP A 78 -16.23 -11.44 -6.32
C ASP A 78 -16.00 -12.48 -5.21
N HIS A 79 -15.18 -12.15 -4.22
CA HIS A 79 -14.85 -13.08 -3.14
C HIS A 79 -15.84 -13.00 -1.96
N PHE A 80 -16.29 -11.79 -1.62
CA PHE A 80 -17.15 -11.57 -0.44
C PHE A 80 -18.57 -11.17 -0.78
N ASN A 81 -18.89 -10.95 -2.05
CA ASN A 81 -20.22 -10.50 -2.50
C ASN A 81 -20.69 -9.23 -1.78
N ILE A 82 -19.84 -8.24 -1.65
CA ILE A 82 -20.16 -6.95 -1.00
C ILE A 82 -21.20 -6.16 -1.80
N PRO A 83 -22.00 -5.27 -1.16
CA PRO A 83 -23.05 -4.50 -1.83
C PRO A 83 -22.46 -3.47 -2.80
N THR A 84 -22.56 -3.71 -4.09
CA THR A 84 -21.92 -2.91 -5.15
C THR A 84 -22.45 -1.48 -5.24
N ASN A 85 -23.70 -1.24 -4.84
CA ASN A 85 -24.32 0.08 -4.82
C ASN A 85 -23.75 1.03 -3.75
N ARG A 86 -22.88 0.53 -2.86
CA ARG A 86 -22.17 1.30 -1.83
C ARG A 86 -20.67 1.35 -2.06
N CYS A 87 -20.21 0.94 -3.23
CA CYS A 87 -18.78 0.86 -3.55
C CYS A 87 -18.37 1.97 -4.49
N VAL A 88 -17.22 2.60 -4.18
CA VAL A 88 -16.60 3.64 -5.01
C VAL A 88 -15.12 3.33 -5.17
N VAL A 89 -14.58 3.56 -6.36
CA VAL A 89 -13.12 3.47 -6.60
C VAL A 89 -12.55 4.87 -6.66
N ILE A 90 -11.68 5.18 -5.68
CA ILE A 90 -10.89 6.41 -5.63
C ILE A 90 -9.42 6.01 -5.64
N LYS A 91 -8.76 6.21 -6.77
CA LYS A 91 -7.34 5.87 -6.93
C LYS A 91 -6.47 6.72 -6.02
N ASN A 92 -5.32 6.17 -5.62
CA ASN A 92 -4.32 6.95 -4.89
C ASN A 92 -3.87 8.14 -5.75
N GLY A 93 -3.88 9.32 -5.16
CA GLY A 93 -3.33 10.53 -5.75
C GLY A 93 -1.87 10.73 -5.35
N ILE A 94 -1.13 11.40 -6.21
CA ILE A 94 0.20 11.92 -5.95
C ILE A 94 0.26 13.36 -6.44
N ASP A 95 1.14 14.15 -5.86
CA ASP A 95 1.43 15.49 -6.40
C ASP A 95 1.96 15.36 -7.83
N LYS A 96 1.65 16.36 -8.66
CA LYS A 96 2.17 16.40 -10.02
C LYS A 96 3.69 16.46 -9.99
N ILE A 97 4.31 15.47 -10.61
CA ILE A 97 5.77 15.44 -10.80
C ILE A 97 6.12 15.94 -12.20
N GLU A 98 7.28 16.58 -12.30
CA GLU A 98 7.81 16.96 -13.61
C GLU A 98 8.09 15.72 -14.44
N GLN A 99 7.78 15.81 -15.74
CA GLN A 99 8.06 14.72 -16.67
C GLN A 99 9.57 14.58 -16.85
N ALA A 100 10.10 13.42 -16.53
CA ALA A 100 11.49 13.10 -16.79
C ALA A 100 11.78 13.14 -18.31
N LYS A 101 13.00 13.51 -18.67
CA LYS A 101 13.45 13.40 -20.07
C LYS A 101 13.33 11.95 -20.53
N PRO A 102 12.88 11.70 -21.77
CA PRO A 102 12.82 10.36 -22.31
C PRO A 102 14.22 9.70 -22.27
N TYR A 103 14.24 8.42 -21.90
CA TYR A 103 15.48 7.63 -21.93
C TYR A 103 16.04 7.58 -23.36
N GLN A 104 17.35 7.77 -23.46
CA GLN A 104 18.07 7.62 -24.71
C GLN A 104 18.99 6.39 -24.65
N LYS A 105 19.00 5.60 -25.72
CA LYS A 105 19.83 4.38 -25.79
C LYS A 105 21.31 4.71 -25.47
N GLY A 106 21.90 3.94 -24.58
CA GLY A 106 23.29 4.13 -24.13
C GLY A 106 23.45 5.01 -22.92
N GLN A 107 22.38 5.58 -22.37
CA GLN A 107 22.43 6.25 -21.07
C GLN A 107 22.47 5.24 -19.91
N PRO A 108 23.03 5.62 -18.73
CA PRO A 108 22.93 4.81 -17.54
C PRO A 108 21.48 4.58 -17.11
N ILE A 109 21.20 3.36 -16.67
CA ILE A 109 19.91 2.99 -16.05
C ILE A 109 20.15 2.77 -14.57
N LYS A 110 19.54 3.59 -13.75
CA LYS A 110 19.58 3.44 -12.30
C LYS A 110 18.30 2.78 -11.81
N ILE A 111 18.42 1.59 -11.26
CA ILE A 111 17.32 0.87 -10.61
C ILE A 111 17.32 1.26 -9.13
N ILE A 112 16.15 1.50 -8.55
CA ILE A 112 16.00 1.84 -7.14
C ILE A 112 15.05 0.83 -6.50
N HIS A 113 15.49 0.20 -5.40
CA HIS A 113 14.64 -0.57 -4.51
C HIS A 113 14.44 0.20 -3.22
N GLN A 114 13.19 0.61 -2.93
CA GLN A 114 12.84 1.37 -1.72
C GLN A 114 11.68 0.73 -0.97
N ASN A 115 11.83 -0.54 -0.63
CA ASN A 115 10.83 -1.32 0.09
C ASN A 115 11.48 -2.12 1.22
N THR A 116 10.64 -2.69 2.08
CA THR A 116 11.10 -3.68 3.05
C THR A 116 11.70 -4.90 2.35
N PRO A 117 12.68 -5.58 2.96
CA PRO A 117 13.47 -6.61 2.28
C PRO A 117 12.64 -7.81 1.77
N TRP A 118 11.57 -8.18 2.47
CA TRP A 118 10.66 -9.26 2.01
C TRP A 118 9.80 -8.89 0.78
N ARG A 119 9.86 -7.64 0.31
CA ARG A 119 9.14 -7.20 -0.88
C ARG A 119 9.99 -7.33 -2.15
N GLY A 120 10.59 -8.49 -2.32
CA GLY A 120 11.26 -8.88 -3.56
C GLY A 120 12.72 -8.46 -3.68
N LEU A 121 13.39 -8.03 -2.59
CA LEU A 121 14.81 -7.68 -2.64
C LEU A 121 15.65 -8.88 -3.11
N SER A 122 15.42 -10.08 -2.58
CA SER A 122 16.14 -11.29 -2.98
C SER A 122 16.01 -11.60 -4.47
N VAL A 123 14.79 -11.43 -5.01
CA VAL A 123 14.54 -11.65 -6.45
C VAL A 123 15.28 -10.60 -7.29
N LEU A 124 15.25 -9.34 -6.86
CA LEU A 124 15.95 -8.26 -7.56
C LEU A 124 17.46 -8.48 -7.55
N LEU A 125 18.05 -8.83 -6.40
CA LEU A 125 19.50 -9.11 -6.31
C LEU A 125 19.90 -10.27 -7.20
N GLY A 126 19.10 -11.36 -7.22
CA GLY A 126 19.33 -12.48 -8.14
C GLY A 126 19.25 -12.07 -9.63
N ALA A 127 18.31 -11.22 -9.98
CA ALA A 127 18.23 -10.68 -11.34
C ALA A 127 19.43 -9.80 -11.68
N MET A 128 19.88 -8.94 -10.75
CA MET A 128 21.04 -8.07 -10.98
C MET A 128 22.35 -8.83 -11.20
N GLN A 129 22.53 -9.99 -10.56
CA GLN A 129 23.69 -10.86 -10.82
C GLN A 129 23.78 -11.37 -12.26
N LEU A 130 22.66 -11.42 -12.97
CA LEU A 130 22.58 -11.80 -14.38
C LEU A 130 22.78 -10.62 -15.34
N VAL A 131 22.70 -9.41 -14.84
CA VAL A 131 22.88 -8.17 -15.63
C VAL A 131 24.37 -7.95 -15.88
N LYS A 132 24.80 -8.07 -17.14
CA LYS A 132 26.21 -7.85 -17.54
C LYS A 132 26.45 -6.45 -18.13
N ASN A 133 25.46 -5.59 -18.12
CA ASN A 133 25.59 -4.25 -18.67
C ASN A 133 26.08 -3.28 -17.58
N PRO A 134 27.32 -2.72 -17.69
CA PRO A 134 27.90 -1.81 -16.70
C PRO A 134 27.14 -0.47 -16.57
N LEU A 135 26.26 -0.16 -17.51
CA LEU A 135 25.41 1.02 -17.43
C LEU A 135 24.17 0.82 -16.55
N VAL A 136 23.93 -0.39 -16.06
CA VAL A 136 22.81 -0.69 -15.15
C VAL A 136 23.35 -0.77 -13.73
N THR A 137 22.86 0.10 -12.86
CA THR A 137 23.23 0.14 -11.45
C THR A 137 22.00 -0.03 -10.56
N LEU A 138 22.19 -0.50 -9.33
CA LEU A 138 21.13 -0.69 -8.33
C LEU A 138 21.45 0.09 -7.07
N ASP A 139 20.52 0.94 -6.64
CA ASP A 139 20.53 1.53 -5.31
C ASP A 139 19.47 0.83 -4.44
N VAL A 140 19.87 0.35 -3.28
CA VAL A 140 18.98 -0.33 -2.32
C VAL A 140 18.75 0.53 -1.09
N TYR A 141 17.52 0.97 -0.88
CA TYR A 141 17.05 1.63 0.34
C TYR A 141 16.03 0.70 1.00
N SER A 142 16.53 -0.24 1.81
CA SER A 142 15.70 -1.27 2.41
C SER A 142 16.02 -1.40 3.90
N SER A 143 14.98 -1.39 4.72
CA SER A 143 15.08 -1.56 6.16
C SER A 143 13.74 -2.03 6.72
N THR A 144 13.80 -2.73 7.85
CA THR A 144 12.60 -3.07 8.64
C THR A 144 12.21 -1.95 9.60
N GLU A 145 13.04 -0.91 9.78
CA GLU A 145 12.85 0.21 10.71
C GLU A 145 11.58 1.04 10.41
N VAL A 146 11.08 0.99 9.19
CA VAL A 146 9.81 1.62 8.79
C VAL A 146 8.61 1.17 9.65
N TYR A 147 8.72 0.01 10.31
CA TYR A 147 7.72 -0.52 11.24
C TYR A 147 8.04 -0.18 12.71
N GLY A 148 9.03 0.64 12.97
CA GLY A 148 9.46 1.10 14.28
C GLY A 148 10.61 0.28 14.88
N LYS A 149 11.28 0.89 15.86
CA LYS A 149 12.50 0.34 16.46
C LYS A 149 12.31 -1.07 17.05
N GLN A 150 11.21 -1.33 17.72
CA GLN A 150 10.97 -2.66 18.31
C GLN A 150 10.90 -3.75 17.23
N PHE A 151 10.25 -3.48 16.10
CA PHE A 151 10.16 -4.42 14.99
C PHE A 151 11.54 -4.62 14.34
N TYR A 152 12.30 -3.55 14.16
CA TYR A 152 13.66 -3.60 13.64
C TYR A 152 14.55 -4.49 14.50
N ASP A 153 14.61 -4.23 15.82
CA ASP A 153 15.46 -4.98 16.76
C ASP A 153 15.13 -6.49 16.77
N GLN A 154 13.90 -6.87 16.48
CA GLN A 154 13.45 -8.26 16.46
C GLN A 154 13.65 -8.98 15.12
N ASN A 155 13.60 -8.27 14.00
CA ASN A 155 13.46 -8.93 12.69
C ASN A 155 14.54 -8.57 11.67
N ASP A 156 15.25 -7.44 11.82
CA ASP A 156 16.17 -6.96 10.76
C ASP A 156 17.36 -7.91 10.53
N HIS A 157 17.79 -8.62 11.57
CA HIS A 157 18.86 -9.59 11.50
C HIS A 157 18.62 -10.73 10.50
N GLU A 158 17.37 -11.08 10.23
CA GLU A 158 16.99 -12.11 9.26
C GLU A 158 17.35 -11.71 7.81
N TYR A 159 17.53 -10.42 7.55
CA TYR A 159 17.81 -9.88 6.22
C TYR A 159 19.27 -9.45 6.02
N LYS A 160 20.13 -9.67 7.01
CA LYS A 160 21.55 -9.25 6.97
C LYS A 160 22.27 -9.77 5.73
N GLU A 161 22.07 -11.05 5.38
CA GLU A 161 22.69 -11.63 4.19
C GLU A 161 22.26 -10.95 2.88
N LEU A 162 20.99 -10.51 2.78
CA LEU A 162 20.49 -9.78 1.62
C LEU A 162 21.13 -8.40 1.52
N TYR A 163 21.31 -7.72 2.65
CA TYR A 163 21.99 -6.42 2.67
C TYR A 163 23.47 -6.55 2.25
N GLU A 164 24.17 -7.55 2.78
CA GLU A 164 25.55 -7.86 2.39
C GLU A 164 25.67 -8.25 0.91
N GLN A 165 24.67 -8.91 0.33
CA GLN A 165 24.64 -9.19 -1.10
C GLN A 165 24.42 -7.90 -1.92
N ALA A 166 23.58 -7.00 -1.44
CA ALA A 166 23.34 -5.72 -2.12
C ALA A 166 24.59 -4.83 -2.15
N GLU A 167 25.40 -4.85 -1.08
CA GLU A 167 26.66 -4.09 -0.99
C GLU A 167 27.75 -4.59 -1.95
N LYS A 168 27.64 -5.83 -2.43
CA LYS A 168 28.62 -6.47 -3.34
C LYS A 168 28.29 -6.31 -4.83
N LEU A 169 27.12 -5.73 -5.16
CA LEU A 169 26.67 -5.47 -6.52
C LEU A 169 27.05 -4.08 -7.00
#